data_49f78344dd3467af6fa7ee40893bac64
#
_entry.id   49f78344dd3467af6fa7ee40893bac64
#
_cell.length_a   1.000
_cell.length_b   1.000
_cell.length_c   1.000
_cell.angle_alpha   90.00
_cell.angle_beta   90.00
_cell.angle_gamma   90.00
#
_symmetry.space_group_name_H-M   'P 1'
#
loop_
_entity.id
_entity.type
_entity.pdbx_description
1 polymer ?
#
loop_
_entity_poly.entity_id
_entity_poly.type
_entity_poly.pdbx_seq_one_letter_code
_entity_poly.pdbx_strand_id
1 'polypeptide(L)'
;MYYILLDEVLLLDDFESVLNGLMRIKNVDVYVTGSNAKFLSKDIITEFRGRGDELHMHPLSFAEFMEGYDGNKYDGWNEYVLYGGLPPVVLLSTPEQKIEFLKNLFKETYINDIIGRHSIKNKDEFEELIDILSSGIGSLTNPKKLTDTFKSKKQKKISVNTILI
;
A
#
# COMPACT_ATOMS: atom_id res chain seq x y z
N MET A 1 -32.70 2.48 6.99
CA MET A 1 -31.30 2.18 7.30
C MET A 1 -30.46 3.05 6.41
N TYR A 2 -29.45 3.72 6.95
CA TYR A 2 -28.55 4.61 6.21
C TYR A 2 -27.16 4.06 6.33
N TYR A 3 -26.36 4.25 5.27
CA TYR A 3 -24.94 3.85 5.23
C TYR A 3 -24.07 5.11 5.17
N ILE A 4 -23.07 5.20 6.02
CA ILE A 4 -22.08 6.28 6.02
C ILE A 4 -20.75 5.64 5.63
N LEU A 5 -20.16 6.14 4.55
CA LEU A 5 -18.90 5.67 4.01
C LEU A 5 -17.88 6.80 4.17
N LEU A 6 -16.86 6.60 4.98
CA LEU A 6 -15.80 7.56 5.23
C LEU A 6 -14.48 6.99 4.74
N ASP A 7 -13.91 7.64 3.74
CA ASP A 7 -12.63 7.26 3.18
C ASP A 7 -11.51 8.06 3.84
N GLU A 8 -10.36 7.41 4.07
CA GLU A 8 -9.17 8.00 4.71
C GLU A 8 -9.48 8.76 6.01
N VAL A 9 -10.29 8.17 6.88
CA VAL A 9 -10.79 8.80 8.11
C VAL A 9 -9.68 9.34 9.02
N LEU A 10 -8.46 8.82 8.90
CA LEU A 10 -7.29 9.28 9.66
C LEU A 10 -6.80 10.69 9.28
N LEU A 11 -7.31 11.26 8.19
CA LEU A 11 -7.06 12.66 7.83
C LEU A 11 -7.90 13.64 8.65
N LEU A 12 -8.92 13.13 9.35
CA LEU A 12 -9.78 13.92 10.20
C LEU A 12 -9.18 14.00 11.61
N ASP A 13 -9.03 15.21 12.11
CA ASP A 13 -8.66 15.42 13.51
C ASP A 13 -9.77 14.90 14.43
N ASP A 14 -9.38 14.23 15.52
CA ASP A 14 -10.32 13.67 16.52
C ASP A 14 -11.39 12.73 15.90
N PHE A 15 -10.98 11.96 14.88
CA PHE A 15 -11.89 11.07 14.15
C PHE A 15 -12.58 10.04 15.06
N GLU A 16 -11.95 9.61 16.14
CA GLU A 16 -12.51 8.69 17.12
C GLU A 16 -13.79 9.27 17.76
N SER A 17 -13.77 10.54 18.08
CA SER A 17 -14.93 11.25 18.65
C SER A 17 -16.07 11.33 17.64
N VAL A 18 -15.75 11.62 16.38
CA VAL A 18 -16.71 11.68 15.28
C VAL A 18 -17.36 10.30 15.06
N LEU A 19 -16.55 9.24 14.98
CA LEU A 19 -17.07 7.87 14.82
C LEU A 19 -17.93 7.44 16.00
N ASN A 20 -17.50 7.72 17.22
CA ASN A 20 -18.30 7.46 18.42
C ASN A 20 -19.65 8.22 18.39
N GLY A 21 -19.67 9.43 17.84
CA GLY A 21 -20.90 10.20 17.61
C GLY A 21 -21.83 9.53 16.60
N LEU A 22 -21.29 9.12 15.44
CA LEU A 22 -22.06 8.46 14.36
C LEU A 22 -22.64 7.12 14.80
N MET A 23 -21.88 6.31 15.54
CA MET A 23 -22.36 5.01 16.05
C MET A 23 -23.51 5.10 17.05
N ARG A 24 -23.83 6.29 17.61
CA ARG A 24 -24.98 6.50 18.48
C ARG A 24 -26.28 6.74 17.70
N ILE A 25 -26.18 7.02 16.40
CA ILE A 25 -27.33 7.30 15.57
C ILE A 25 -28.04 5.98 15.22
N LYS A 26 -29.33 5.88 15.53
CA LYS A 26 -30.13 4.69 15.21
C LYS A 26 -30.30 4.54 13.70
N ASN A 27 -30.29 3.30 13.23
CA ASN A 27 -30.45 2.94 11.80
C ASN A 27 -29.33 3.46 10.87
N VAL A 28 -28.14 3.70 11.41
CA VAL A 28 -26.94 4.04 10.65
C VAL A 28 -25.94 2.90 10.79
N ASP A 29 -25.34 2.54 9.66
CA ASP A 29 -24.20 1.64 9.57
C ASP A 29 -23.00 2.43 9.02
N VAL A 30 -21.84 2.36 9.67
CA VAL A 30 -20.69 3.21 9.38
C VAL A 30 -19.56 2.33 8.90
N TYR A 31 -19.06 2.62 7.71
CA TYR A 31 -17.91 2.00 7.10
C TYR A 31 -16.80 3.04 6.99
N VAL A 32 -15.60 2.67 7.45
CA VAL A 32 -14.44 3.54 7.41
C VAL A 32 -13.27 2.86 6.72
N THR A 33 -12.51 3.61 5.97
CA THR A 33 -11.25 3.16 5.41
C THR A 33 -10.09 4.00 5.93
N GLY A 34 -8.89 3.45 5.82
CA GLY A 34 -7.67 4.17 6.05
C GLY A 34 -6.46 3.33 5.65
N SER A 35 -5.50 3.97 5.01
CA SER A 35 -4.32 3.33 4.42
C SER A 35 -3.14 3.22 5.39
N ASN A 36 -3.31 3.55 6.67
CA ASN A 36 -2.19 3.67 7.61
C ASN A 36 -2.20 2.57 8.67
N ALA A 37 -0.99 2.10 9.01
CA ALA A 37 -0.72 1.24 10.16
C ALA A 37 -1.23 1.78 11.52
N LYS A 38 -1.62 3.07 11.61
CA LYS A 38 -2.31 3.61 12.78
C LYS A 38 -3.64 2.92 13.06
N PHE A 39 -4.37 2.43 12.03
CA PHE A 39 -5.56 1.59 12.26
C PHE A 39 -5.22 0.28 12.95
N LEU A 40 -3.98 -0.20 12.81
CA LEU A 40 -3.44 -1.36 13.51
C LEU A 40 -2.89 -1.00 14.90
N SER A 41 -2.94 0.29 15.29
CA SER A 41 -2.50 0.68 16.64
C SER A 41 -3.42 0.06 17.68
N LYS A 42 -2.82 -0.47 18.74
CA LYS A 42 -3.56 -1.06 19.87
C LYS A 42 -4.61 -0.10 20.44
N ASP A 43 -4.39 1.19 20.31
CA ASP A 43 -5.27 2.22 20.84
C ASP A 43 -6.59 2.29 20.08
N ILE A 44 -6.57 2.26 18.73
CA ILE A 44 -7.79 2.26 17.91
C ILE A 44 -8.55 0.95 18.06
N ILE A 45 -7.85 -0.18 18.00
CA ILE A 45 -8.46 -1.50 18.23
C ILE A 45 -9.11 -1.56 19.61
N THR A 46 -8.50 -0.92 20.60
CA THR A 46 -9.00 -0.87 21.98
C THR A 46 -10.21 0.05 22.09
N GLU A 47 -10.17 1.24 21.46
CA GLU A 47 -11.27 2.22 21.49
C GLU A 47 -12.55 1.66 20.87
N PHE A 48 -12.44 0.95 19.74
CA PHE A 48 -13.59 0.38 19.01
C PHE A 48 -13.85 -1.11 19.31
N ARG A 49 -13.14 -1.70 20.28
CA ARG A 49 -13.29 -3.13 20.62
C ARG A 49 -14.75 -3.49 20.94
N GLY A 50 -15.27 -4.47 20.18
CA GLY A 50 -16.65 -4.94 20.33
C GLY A 50 -17.73 -4.03 19.77
N ARG A 51 -17.35 -2.98 19.00
CA ARG A 51 -18.29 -2.05 18.35
C ARG A 51 -18.20 -2.04 16.83
N GLY A 52 -17.37 -2.87 16.25
CA GLY A 52 -17.23 -3.00 14.81
C GLY A 52 -16.42 -4.22 14.44
N ASP A 53 -16.50 -4.57 13.17
CA ASP A 53 -15.74 -5.65 12.57
C ASP A 53 -14.66 -5.09 11.65
N GLU A 54 -13.53 -5.76 11.58
CA GLU A 54 -12.43 -5.39 10.70
C GLU A 54 -12.44 -6.27 9.45
N LEU A 55 -12.46 -5.63 8.29
CA LEU A 55 -12.37 -6.29 7.01
C LEU A 55 -11.02 -5.98 6.35
N HIS A 56 -10.16 -6.99 6.27
CA HIS A 56 -8.90 -6.89 5.55
C HIS A 56 -9.13 -7.10 4.05
N MET A 57 -8.84 -6.05 3.27
CA MET A 57 -8.88 -6.11 1.80
C MET A 57 -7.51 -6.48 1.27
N HIS A 58 -7.45 -7.57 0.51
CA HIS A 58 -6.24 -8.03 -0.17
C HIS A 58 -6.40 -7.93 -1.69
N PRO A 59 -5.31 -7.85 -2.45
CA PRO A 59 -5.36 -8.12 -3.89
C PRO A 59 -5.98 -9.51 -4.14
N LEU A 60 -6.55 -9.69 -5.32
CA LEU A 60 -7.13 -10.99 -5.72
C LEU A 60 -6.09 -12.11 -5.58
N SER A 61 -6.49 -13.20 -4.99
CA SER A 61 -5.75 -14.46 -5.09
C SER A 61 -5.73 -14.96 -6.55
N PHE A 62 -4.83 -15.86 -6.86
CA PHE A 62 -4.82 -16.44 -8.21
C PHE A 62 -6.14 -17.13 -8.61
N ALA A 63 -6.82 -17.74 -7.65
CA ALA A 63 -8.12 -18.37 -7.90
C ALA A 63 -9.19 -17.32 -8.28
N GLU A 64 -9.28 -16.23 -7.53
CA GLU A 64 -10.21 -15.12 -7.82
C GLU A 64 -9.84 -14.41 -9.12
N PHE A 65 -8.54 -14.22 -9.39
CA PHE A 65 -8.07 -13.69 -10.67
C PHE A 65 -8.57 -14.54 -11.86
N MET A 66 -8.51 -15.85 -11.74
CA MET A 66 -8.94 -16.78 -12.80
C MET A 66 -10.46 -16.75 -13.04
N GLU A 67 -11.27 -16.34 -12.10
CA GLU A 67 -12.72 -16.15 -12.29
C GLU A 67 -13.06 -15.05 -13.30
N GLY A 68 -12.20 -14.03 -13.41
CA GLY A 68 -12.34 -12.92 -14.36
C GLY A 68 -11.40 -12.98 -15.56
N TYR A 69 -10.62 -14.05 -15.72
CA TYR A 69 -9.61 -14.17 -16.77
C TYR A 69 -10.07 -15.07 -17.91
N ASP A 70 -10.18 -14.50 -19.12
CA ASP A 70 -10.58 -15.21 -20.33
C ASP A 70 -9.39 -15.94 -21.01
N GLY A 71 -8.83 -16.94 -20.34
CA GLY A 71 -7.70 -17.70 -20.88
C GLY A 71 -7.46 -19.01 -20.17
N ASN A 72 -6.47 -19.76 -20.63
CA ASN A 72 -6.10 -20.97 -19.94
C ASN A 72 -5.30 -20.67 -18.66
N LYS A 73 -5.23 -21.66 -17.76
CA LYS A 73 -4.61 -21.53 -16.44
C LYS A 73 -3.11 -21.17 -16.50
N TYR A 74 -2.40 -21.63 -17.52
CA TYR A 74 -0.96 -21.38 -17.63
C TYR A 74 -0.67 -19.93 -18.07
N ASP A 75 -1.42 -19.44 -19.03
CA ASP A 75 -1.32 -18.04 -19.47
C ASP A 75 -1.78 -17.10 -18.34
N GLY A 76 -2.87 -17.44 -17.66
CA GLY A 76 -3.34 -16.72 -16.49
C GLY A 76 -2.32 -16.66 -15.36
N TRP A 77 -1.60 -17.77 -15.12
CA TRP A 77 -0.52 -17.79 -14.14
C TRP A 77 0.64 -16.86 -14.50
N ASN A 78 1.09 -16.90 -15.77
CA ASN A 78 2.15 -16.01 -16.24
C ASN A 78 1.76 -14.54 -16.11
N GLU A 79 0.51 -14.22 -16.43
CA GLU A 79 -0.01 -12.87 -16.31
C GLU A 79 -0.14 -12.42 -14.84
N TYR A 80 -0.68 -13.29 -13.99
CA TYR A 80 -0.81 -13.04 -12.56
C TYR A 80 0.55 -12.81 -11.87
N VAL A 81 1.56 -13.61 -12.20
CA VAL A 81 2.91 -13.46 -11.66
C VAL A 81 3.56 -12.14 -12.13
N LEU A 82 3.25 -11.71 -13.35
CA LEU A 82 3.84 -10.49 -13.92
C LEU A 82 3.16 -9.19 -13.43
N TYR A 83 1.83 -9.18 -13.35
CA TYR A 83 1.06 -7.97 -13.06
C TYR A 83 0.38 -7.97 -11.68
N GLY A 84 0.32 -9.10 -11.01
CA GLY A 84 -0.34 -9.23 -9.71
C GLY A 84 -1.86 -9.31 -9.79
N GLY A 85 -2.49 -9.28 -8.60
CA GLY A 85 -3.93 -9.47 -8.42
C GLY A 85 -4.70 -8.18 -8.11
N LEU A 86 -4.22 -7.00 -8.49
CA LEU A 86 -5.00 -5.77 -8.30
C LEU A 86 -6.20 -5.73 -9.24
N PRO A 87 -7.45 -5.61 -8.73
CA PRO A 87 -8.66 -5.66 -9.56
C PRO A 87 -8.65 -4.73 -10.79
N PRO A 88 -8.21 -3.45 -10.70
CA PRO A 88 -8.14 -2.60 -11.88
C PRO A 88 -7.21 -3.13 -12.97
N VAL A 89 -6.11 -3.82 -12.59
CA VAL A 89 -5.14 -4.37 -13.55
C VAL A 89 -5.73 -5.54 -14.33
N VAL A 90 -6.57 -6.34 -13.68
CA VAL A 90 -7.25 -7.48 -14.34
C VAL A 90 -8.21 -7.01 -15.44
N LEU A 91 -8.82 -5.84 -15.26
CA LEU A 91 -9.76 -5.27 -16.22
C LEU A 91 -9.09 -4.57 -17.43
N LEU A 92 -7.77 -4.35 -17.37
CA LEU A 92 -7.04 -3.72 -18.48
C LEU A 92 -6.69 -4.76 -19.54
N SER A 93 -6.87 -4.37 -20.81
CA SER A 93 -6.78 -5.29 -21.94
C SER A 93 -5.37 -5.46 -22.52
N THR A 94 -4.48 -4.46 -22.32
CA THR A 94 -3.15 -4.51 -22.93
C THR A 94 -2.03 -4.49 -21.89
N PRO A 95 -0.89 -5.13 -22.19
CA PRO A 95 0.30 -5.11 -21.35
C PRO A 95 0.77 -3.68 -21.00
N GLU A 96 0.72 -2.79 -21.97
CA GLU A 96 1.14 -1.40 -21.84
C GLU A 96 0.29 -0.67 -20.81
N GLN A 97 -1.04 -0.83 -20.89
CA GLN A 97 -1.98 -0.24 -19.93
C GLN A 97 -1.74 -0.76 -18.50
N LYS A 98 -1.50 -2.08 -18.35
CA LYS A 98 -1.21 -2.69 -17.05
C LYS A 98 0.07 -2.15 -16.45
N ILE A 99 1.13 -2.09 -17.24
CA ILE A 99 2.43 -1.56 -16.81
C ILE A 99 2.33 -0.08 -16.44
N GLU A 100 1.66 0.72 -17.26
CA GLU A 100 1.48 2.15 -17.00
C GLU A 100 0.66 2.38 -15.72
N PHE A 101 -0.44 1.66 -15.56
CA PHE A 101 -1.26 1.72 -14.35
C PHE A 101 -0.44 1.38 -13.09
N LEU A 102 0.31 0.28 -13.11
CA LEU A 102 1.14 -0.14 -11.97
C LEU A 102 2.25 0.87 -11.66
N LYS A 103 2.91 1.43 -12.69
CA LYS A 103 3.93 2.45 -12.50
C LYS A 103 3.36 3.73 -11.90
N ASN A 104 2.20 4.18 -12.39
CA ASN A 104 1.55 5.37 -11.89
C ASN A 104 1.06 5.15 -10.44
N LEU A 105 0.42 4.02 -10.17
CA LEU A 105 0.00 3.66 -8.81
C LEU A 105 1.18 3.64 -7.84
N PHE A 106 2.29 3.03 -8.24
CA PHE A 106 3.49 2.96 -7.41
C PHE A 106 4.08 4.35 -7.16
N LYS A 107 4.23 5.16 -8.21
CA LYS A 107 4.82 6.49 -8.11
C LYS A 107 3.91 7.48 -7.37
N GLU A 108 2.65 7.57 -7.76
CA GLU A 108 1.73 8.58 -7.24
C GLU A 108 1.23 8.23 -5.83
N THR A 109 0.94 6.96 -5.59
CA THR A 109 0.35 6.55 -4.32
C THR A 109 1.43 6.19 -3.30
N TYR A 110 2.31 5.24 -3.63
CA TYR A 110 3.25 4.75 -2.61
C TYR A 110 4.42 5.69 -2.39
N ILE A 111 5.10 6.14 -3.45
CA ILE A 111 6.30 6.99 -3.29
C ILE A 111 5.93 8.35 -2.73
N ASN A 112 4.93 9.02 -3.31
CA ASN A 112 4.53 10.35 -2.86
C ASN A 112 3.96 10.33 -1.44
N ASP A 113 3.18 9.30 -1.10
CA ASP A 113 2.63 9.14 0.25
C ASP A 113 3.73 8.91 1.29
N ILE A 114 4.69 8.03 1.03
CA ILE A 114 5.83 7.78 1.93
C ILE A 114 6.67 9.06 2.08
N ILE A 115 6.97 9.73 0.97
CA ILE A 115 7.73 10.99 0.98
C ILE A 115 7.03 12.05 1.82
N GLY A 116 5.71 12.21 1.63
CA GLY A 116 4.91 13.17 2.37
C GLY A 116 4.83 12.88 3.86
N ARG A 117 4.55 11.64 4.24
CA ARG A 117 4.42 11.22 5.65
C ARG A 117 5.72 11.30 6.44
N HIS A 118 6.84 10.99 5.82
CA HIS A 118 8.14 10.96 6.47
C HIS A 118 9.00 12.19 6.18
N SER A 119 8.45 13.20 5.48
CA SER A 119 9.15 14.44 5.12
C SER A 119 10.52 14.20 4.47
N ILE A 120 10.60 13.21 3.58
CA ILE A 120 11.84 12.79 2.92
C ILE A 120 12.31 13.93 2.00
N LYS A 121 13.48 14.48 2.30
CA LYS A 121 14.05 15.62 1.56
C LYS A 121 14.70 15.22 0.23
N ASN A 122 15.33 14.05 0.19
CA ASN A 122 16.09 13.56 -0.95
C ASN A 122 15.27 12.54 -1.74
N LYS A 123 14.35 13.02 -2.57
CA LYS A 123 13.44 12.16 -3.35
C LYS A 123 14.20 11.23 -4.31
N ASP A 124 15.20 11.75 -5.00
CA ASP A 124 15.98 10.97 -5.98
C ASP A 124 16.74 9.81 -5.31
N GLU A 125 17.31 10.05 -4.12
CA GLU A 125 17.98 8.98 -3.38
C GLU A 125 16.97 7.96 -2.83
N PHE A 126 15.76 8.40 -2.50
CA PHE A 126 14.70 7.50 -2.07
C PHE A 126 14.21 6.60 -3.21
N GLU A 127 13.97 7.15 -4.39
CA GLU A 127 13.61 6.37 -5.59
C GLU A 127 14.71 5.35 -5.93
N GLU A 128 15.97 5.75 -5.88
CA GLU A 128 17.10 4.85 -6.09
C GLU A 128 17.19 3.74 -5.03
N LEU A 129 16.88 4.04 -3.77
CA LEU A 129 16.80 3.02 -2.73
C LEU A 129 15.74 1.96 -3.07
N ILE A 130 14.59 2.39 -3.55
CA ILE A 130 13.51 1.50 -3.99
C ILE A 130 14.00 0.60 -5.15
N ASP A 131 14.71 1.16 -6.14
CA ASP A 131 15.26 0.40 -7.25
C ASP A 131 16.29 -0.66 -6.79
N ILE A 132 17.15 -0.29 -5.84
CA ILE A 132 18.12 -1.23 -5.24
C ILE A 132 17.39 -2.35 -4.48
N LEU A 133 16.39 -2.01 -3.69
CA LEU A 133 15.60 -2.98 -2.94
C LEU A 133 14.84 -3.93 -3.87
N SER A 134 14.20 -3.39 -4.91
CA SER A 134 13.44 -4.19 -5.88
C SER A 134 14.34 -5.15 -6.67
N SER A 135 15.55 -4.72 -7.03
CA SER A 135 16.54 -5.59 -7.69
C SER A 135 17.08 -6.71 -6.78
N GLY A 136 16.91 -6.56 -5.48
CA GLY A 136 17.36 -7.52 -4.47
C GLY A 136 16.25 -8.40 -3.88
N ILE A 137 15.03 -8.37 -4.44
CA ILE A 137 13.91 -9.17 -3.94
C ILE A 137 14.30 -10.65 -3.86
N GLY A 138 13.99 -11.28 -2.72
CA GLY A 138 14.36 -12.68 -2.43
C GLY A 138 15.78 -12.88 -1.91
N SER A 139 16.61 -11.83 -1.85
CA SER A 139 17.96 -11.91 -1.27
C SER A 139 18.03 -11.28 0.12
N LEU A 140 18.95 -11.82 0.96
CA LEU A 140 19.24 -11.20 2.26
C LEU A 140 19.92 -9.85 2.07
N THR A 141 19.38 -8.84 2.72
CA THR A 141 19.95 -7.49 2.74
C THR A 141 19.96 -6.91 4.15
N ASN A 142 20.75 -5.86 4.35
CA ASN A 142 20.77 -5.08 5.57
C ASN A 142 21.19 -3.63 5.25
N PRO A 143 20.99 -2.67 6.18
CA PRO A 143 21.31 -1.25 5.95
C PRO A 143 22.76 -1.00 5.53
N LYS A 144 23.71 -1.75 6.05
CA LYS A 144 25.14 -1.63 5.67
C LYS A 144 25.35 -2.02 4.21
N LYS A 145 24.80 -3.16 3.77
CA LYS A 145 24.91 -3.63 2.38
C LYS A 145 24.27 -2.63 1.41
N LEU A 146 23.12 -2.06 1.78
CA LEU A 146 22.47 -0.99 1.00
C LEU A 146 23.36 0.23 0.89
N THR A 147 23.93 0.72 2.01
CA THR A 147 24.87 1.85 2.03
C THR A 147 26.08 1.62 1.13
N ASP A 148 26.66 0.43 1.17
CA ASP A 148 27.81 0.07 0.35
C ASP A 148 27.45 0.01 -1.14
N THR A 149 26.25 -0.46 -1.47
CA THR A 149 25.73 -0.45 -2.85
C THR A 149 25.56 0.97 -3.37
N PHE A 150 25.00 1.88 -2.56
CA PHE A 150 24.91 3.30 -2.92
C PHE A 150 26.27 3.93 -3.18
N LYS A 151 27.24 3.69 -2.30
CA LYS A 151 28.60 4.21 -2.44
C LYS A 151 29.28 3.71 -3.72
N SER A 152 29.10 2.42 -4.05
CA SER A 152 29.71 1.81 -5.24
C SER A 152 29.09 2.31 -6.55
N LYS A 153 27.77 2.57 -6.58
CA LYS A 153 27.09 3.00 -7.81
C LYS A 153 27.29 4.47 -8.15
N LYS A 154 27.36 5.37 -7.18
CA LYS A 154 27.35 6.83 -7.44
C LYS A 154 28.41 7.65 -6.71
N GLN A 155 29.36 7.05 -6.01
CA GLN A 155 30.36 7.77 -5.19
C GLN A 155 29.72 8.74 -4.15
N LYS A 156 28.41 8.63 -3.87
CA LYS A 156 27.71 9.43 -2.89
C LYS A 156 27.88 8.85 -1.48
N LYS A 157 28.19 9.72 -0.52
CA LYS A 157 28.31 9.35 0.90
C LYS A 157 26.94 9.39 1.57
N ILE A 158 26.20 8.28 1.52
CA ILE A 158 24.98 8.09 2.33
C ILE A 158 25.41 7.38 3.63
N SER A 159 24.89 7.82 4.76
CA SER A 159 25.15 7.16 6.05
C SER A 159 24.14 6.04 6.31
N VAL A 160 24.54 5.05 7.12
CA VAL A 160 23.64 3.96 7.55
C VAL A 160 22.40 4.55 8.24
N ASN A 161 22.56 5.61 9.02
CA ASN A 161 21.48 6.27 9.73
C ASN A 161 20.43 6.91 8.78
N THR A 162 20.82 7.31 7.57
CA THR A 162 19.90 7.83 6.56
C THR A 162 18.98 6.76 5.98
N ILE A 163 19.38 5.50 6.04
CA ILE A 163 18.57 4.35 5.56
C ILE A 163 17.66 3.79 6.65
N LEU A 164 17.92 4.12 7.92
CA LEU A 164 17.19 3.61 9.09
C LEU A 164 16.03 4.52 9.54
N ILE A 165 15.82 5.67 8.87
CA ILE A 165 14.70 6.57 9.16
C ILE A 165 13.46 6.09 8.43
#